data_024ded72f6d294223dfe7f94df3b4ec8
#
_entry.id   024ded72f6d294223dfe7f94df3b4ec8
#
_cell.length_a   1.000
_cell.length_b   1.000
_cell.length_c   1.000
_cell.angle_alpha   90.00
_cell.angle_beta   90.00
_cell.angle_gamma   90.00
#
_symmetry.space_group_name_H-M   'P 1'
#
loop_
_entity.id
_entity.type
_entity.pdbx_description
1 polymer ?
#
loop_
_entity_poly.entity_id
_entity_poly.type
_entity_poly.pdbx_seq_one_letter_code
_entity_poly.pdbx_strand_id
1 'polypeptide(L)' 'AEAQLILRVFGELDDDFREVLHLRYVEDLEPREIAEVLNITANLVSVRLTRGMAALREMLGESDTK' A
#
# COMPACT_ATOMS: atom_id res chain seq x y z
N ALA A 1 9.23 18.43 0.69
CA ALA A 1 8.91 18.21 2.06
C ALA A 1 7.87 17.13 2.25
N GLU A 2 6.65 17.41 1.85
CA GLU A 2 5.60 16.41 2.04
C GLU A 2 5.83 15.17 1.20
N ALA A 3 6.28 15.36 -0.03
CA ALA A 3 6.53 14.24 -0.91
C ALA A 3 7.65 13.37 -0.37
N GLN A 4 8.65 14.00 0.22
CA GLN A 4 9.75 13.24 0.78
C GLN A 4 9.32 12.44 2.00
N LEU A 5 8.44 13.01 2.80
CA LEU A 5 7.92 12.30 3.96
C LEU A 5 7.13 11.07 3.52
N ILE A 6 6.30 11.25 2.51
CA ILE A 6 5.49 10.14 2.01
C ILE A 6 6.40 9.04 1.46
N LEU A 7 7.42 9.40 0.72
CA LEU A 7 8.34 8.41 0.16
C LEU A 7 9.08 7.66 1.26
N ARG A 8 9.48 8.37 2.31
CA ARG A 8 10.18 7.73 3.41
C ARG A 8 9.27 6.76 4.15
N VAL A 9 8.06 7.20 4.44
CA VAL A 9 7.10 6.36 5.14
C VAL A 9 6.75 5.14 4.29
N PHE A 10 6.55 5.37 3.00
CA PHE A 10 6.23 4.29 2.09
C PHE A 10 7.34 3.23 2.09
N GLY A 11 8.59 3.68 2.14
CA GLY A 11 9.72 2.76 2.15
C GLY A 11 9.82 1.97 3.44
N GLU A 12 9.18 2.44 4.51
CA GLU A 12 9.21 1.74 5.79
C GLU A 12 8.09 0.74 5.97
N LEU A 13 7.18 0.69 5.01
CA LEU A 13 6.11 -0.30 5.05
C LEU A 13 6.65 -1.72 4.87
N ASP A 14 5.92 -2.70 5.39
CA ASP A 14 6.22 -4.09 5.08
C ASP A 14 6.27 -4.28 3.58
N ASP A 15 7.15 -5.18 3.14
CA ASP A 15 7.31 -5.43 1.72
C ASP A 15 5.98 -5.80 1.06
N ASP A 16 5.19 -6.63 1.73
CA ASP A 16 3.92 -7.07 1.15
C ASP A 16 2.97 -5.91 0.91
N PHE A 17 2.90 -4.99 1.86
CA PHE A 17 2.04 -3.82 1.70
C PHE A 17 2.57 -2.89 0.62
N ARG A 18 3.87 -2.65 0.66
CA ARG A 18 4.48 -1.73 -0.30
C ARG A 18 4.29 -2.22 -1.73
N GLU A 19 4.43 -3.53 -1.92
CA GLU A 19 4.32 -4.10 -3.24
C GLU A 19 2.94 -3.93 -3.85
N VAL A 20 1.89 -4.26 -3.09
CA VAL A 20 0.54 -4.15 -3.64
C VAL A 20 0.16 -2.68 -3.84
N LEU A 21 0.59 -1.81 -2.93
CA LEU A 21 0.28 -0.38 -3.07
C LEU A 21 0.97 0.20 -4.29
N HIS A 22 2.20 -0.20 -4.52
CA HIS A 22 2.93 0.26 -5.70
C HIS A 22 2.22 -0.19 -6.98
N LEU A 23 1.88 -1.46 -7.04
CA LEU A 23 1.23 -1.99 -8.24
C LEU A 23 -0.13 -1.36 -8.47
N ARG A 24 -0.84 -1.07 -7.40
CA ARG A 24 -2.17 -0.48 -7.52
C ARG A 24 -2.14 0.99 -7.90
N TYR A 25 -1.29 1.76 -7.25
CA TYR A 25 -1.36 3.22 -7.37
C TYR A 25 -0.29 3.82 -8.26
N VAL A 26 0.81 3.15 -8.45
CA VAL A 26 1.83 3.63 -9.36
C VAL A 26 1.68 2.99 -10.74
N GLU A 27 1.48 1.67 -10.76
CA GLU A 27 1.33 0.95 -12.02
C GLU A 27 -0.12 0.91 -12.51
N ASP A 28 -1.04 1.33 -11.65
CA ASP A 28 -2.46 1.43 -12.03
C ASP A 28 -3.07 0.09 -12.40
N LEU A 29 -2.68 -0.95 -11.69
CA LEU A 29 -3.22 -2.28 -11.95
C LEU A 29 -4.47 -2.52 -11.12
N GLU A 30 -5.38 -3.32 -11.68
CA GLU A 30 -6.54 -3.76 -10.93
C GLU A 30 -6.13 -4.86 -9.95
N PRO A 31 -6.88 -5.05 -8.86
CA PRO A 31 -6.53 -6.08 -7.90
C PRO A 31 -6.38 -7.46 -8.52
N ARG A 32 -7.18 -7.76 -9.53
CA ARG A 32 -7.09 -9.05 -10.21
C ARG A 32 -5.75 -9.19 -10.92
N GLU A 33 -5.31 -8.10 -11.53
CA GLU A 33 -4.03 -8.10 -12.22
C GLU A 33 -2.88 -8.22 -11.23
N ILE A 34 -3.00 -7.56 -10.09
CA ILE A 34 -1.97 -7.65 -9.05
C ILE A 34 -1.88 -9.09 -8.55
N ALA A 35 -3.04 -9.73 -8.38
CA ALA A 35 -3.06 -11.12 -7.93
C ALA A 35 -2.28 -12.01 -8.89
N GLU A 36 -2.43 -11.77 -10.18
CA GLU A 36 -1.72 -12.55 -11.17
C GLU A 36 -0.22 -12.28 -11.12
N VAL A 37 0.15 -11.02 -11.02
CA VAL A 37 1.55 -10.64 -10.98
C VAL A 37 2.25 -11.26 -9.78
N LEU A 38 1.60 -11.22 -8.63
CA LEU A 38 2.20 -11.72 -7.40
C LEU A 38 1.91 -13.17 -7.12
N ASN A 39 1.08 -13.80 -7.95
CA ASN A 39 0.71 -15.20 -7.77
C ASN A 39 0.05 -15.44 -6.42
N ILE A 40 -0.89 -14.59 -6.07
CA ILE A 40 -1.70 -14.71 -4.86
C ILE A 40 -3.14 -14.51 -5.25
N THR A 41 -4.04 -14.70 -4.30
CA THR A 41 -5.47 -14.54 -4.58
C THR A 41 -5.85 -13.06 -4.61
N ALA A 42 -6.92 -12.77 -5.36
CA ALA A 42 -7.43 -11.40 -5.39
C ALA A 42 -7.91 -10.96 -4.01
N ASN A 43 -8.45 -11.90 -3.24
CA ASN A 43 -8.89 -11.57 -1.90
C ASN A 43 -7.71 -11.14 -1.02
N LEU A 44 -6.59 -11.83 -1.14
CA LEU A 44 -5.40 -11.46 -0.38
C LEU A 44 -4.89 -10.09 -0.81
N VAL A 45 -4.96 -9.79 -2.11
CA VAL A 45 -4.59 -8.47 -2.59
C VAL A 45 -5.44 -7.40 -1.92
N SER A 46 -6.75 -7.63 -1.88
CA SER A 46 -7.66 -6.66 -1.27
C SER A 46 -7.34 -6.46 0.21
N VAL A 47 -7.07 -7.54 0.92
CA VAL A 47 -6.73 -7.44 2.33
C VAL A 47 -5.44 -6.64 2.51
N ARG A 48 -4.44 -6.92 1.69
CA ARG A 48 -3.18 -6.22 1.79
C ARG A 48 -3.31 -4.75 1.43
N LEU A 49 -4.13 -4.43 0.44
CA LEU A 49 -4.36 -3.04 0.09
C LEU A 49 -5.02 -2.28 1.23
N THR A 50 -6.04 -2.86 1.83
CA THR A 50 -6.73 -2.22 2.94
C THR A 50 -5.80 -2.01 4.13
N ARG A 51 -5.07 -3.05 4.49
CA ARG A 51 -4.19 -2.98 5.64
C ARG A 51 -2.98 -2.09 5.37
N GLY A 52 -2.48 -2.13 4.14
CA GLY A 52 -1.38 -1.29 3.77
C GLY A 52 -1.73 0.19 3.84
N MET A 53 -2.93 0.53 3.36
CA MET A 53 -3.38 1.91 3.44
C MET A 53 -3.57 2.35 4.88
N ALA A 54 -4.10 1.48 5.71
CA ALA A 54 -4.28 1.81 7.12
C ALA A 54 -2.94 2.04 7.80
N ALA A 55 -1.96 1.18 7.50
CA ALA A 55 -0.63 1.33 8.06
C ALA A 55 0.01 2.63 7.60
N LEU A 56 -0.15 2.95 6.32
CA LEU A 56 0.41 4.18 5.78
C LEU A 56 -0.19 5.40 6.47
N ARG A 57 -1.50 5.39 6.66
CA ARG A 57 -2.17 6.50 7.34
C ARG A 57 -1.67 6.67 8.77
N GLU A 58 -1.50 5.55 9.44
CA GLU A 58 -1.00 5.60 10.82
C GLU A 58 0.39 6.18 10.88
N MET A 59 1.24 5.75 9.95
CA MET A 59 2.61 6.24 9.94
C MET A 59 2.66 7.72 9.62
N LEU A 60 1.71 8.21 8.85
CA LEU A 60 1.64 9.63 8.54
C LEU A 60 0.96 10.43 9.64
N GLY A 61 0.46 9.76 10.66
CA GLY A 61 -0.12 10.45 11.79
C GLY A 61 -1.53 10.97 11.59
N GLU A 62 -2.21 10.46 10.58
CA GLU A 62 -3.55 10.96 10.31
C GLU A 62 -4.54 10.64 11.41
N SER A 63 -4.34 9.51 12.05
CA SER A 63 -5.24 9.10 13.11
C SER A 63 -5.17 10.02 14.30
N ASP A 64 -4.14 10.85 14.36
CA ASP A 64 -3.97 11.76 15.49
C ASP A 64 -4.66 13.07 15.31
N THR A 65 -5.16 13.32 14.16
CA THR A 65 -5.66 14.65 13.87
C THR A 65 -7.03 14.88 14.40
N LYS A 66 -7.57 14.06 14.97
CA LYS A 66 -8.82 14.24 15.42
C LYS A 66 -9.00 14.49 16.56
#